data_3cb237054bb29f3f91b879c41ccc35c2
#
_entry.id   3cb237054bb29f3f91b879c41ccc35c2
#
_cell.length_a   1.000
_cell.length_b   1.000
_cell.length_c   1.000
_cell.angle_alpha   90.00
_cell.angle_beta   90.00
_cell.angle_gamma   90.00
#
_symmetry.space_group_name_H-M   'P 1'
#
loop_
_entity.id
_entity.type
_entity.pdbx_description
1 polymer ?
#
loop_
_entity_poly.entity_id
_entity_poly.type
_entity_poly.pdbx_seq_one_letter_code
_entity_poly.pdbx_strand_id
1 'polypeptide(L)'
;MNEQKLDCIKLVAKILSEHDKNYKSVNLGEDVIREMIMCSFLGSPVNSKTAMTAYRAMLKRVDLVANNFEHFKELKLKTQHILLKHNSDLIVSLQGANFFQVEKNGQDQILHSLGFEDRNAATKLIEEVKQNYNINETEYKAISYKKFNTIQEKKDDTADEQRYDQLVSRVGASAGIDKCVLVLLSYALLFSSDFEDEFLTEEGMKGIERSQQQVIAILERYIYTLYSGQVASKLFNGVLRCLADLRELCAIKQKRRLLQERKVTFSESANTLEPSETNITL
;
A
#
# COMPACT_ATOMS: atom_id res chain seq x y z
N MET A 1 4.32 14.56 32.54
CA MET A 1 4.82 13.73 31.43
C MET A 1 6.34 13.80 31.50
N ASN A 2 7.05 12.65 31.43
CA ASN A 2 8.51 12.62 31.50
C ASN A 2 9.08 13.30 30.24
N GLU A 3 10.18 14.04 30.35
CA GLU A 3 10.86 14.77 29.27
C GLU A 3 11.14 13.85 28.06
N GLN A 4 11.64 12.64 28.28
CA GLN A 4 11.90 11.63 27.26
C GLN A 4 10.64 11.22 26.46
N LYS A 5 9.46 11.18 27.09
CA LYS A 5 8.20 10.91 26.41
C LYS A 5 7.79 12.06 25.49
N LEU A 6 7.99 13.29 25.97
CA LEU A 6 7.70 14.50 25.19
C LEU A 6 8.59 14.58 23.95
N ASP A 7 9.87 14.28 24.10
CA ASP A 7 10.82 14.31 22.98
C ASP A 7 10.52 13.23 21.93
N CYS A 8 10.10 12.04 22.35
CA CYS A 8 9.63 11.01 21.41
C CYS A 8 8.41 11.46 20.60
N ILE A 9 7.41 12.07 21.28
CA ILE A 9 6.21 12.58 20.59
C ILE A 9 6.58 13.70 19.61
N LYS A 10 7.46 14.64 19.99
CA LYS A 10 7.93 15.71 19.10
C LYS A 10 8.65 15.16 17.87
N LEU A 11 9.53 14.17 18.04
CA LEU A 11 10.25 13.52 16.95
C LEU A 11 9.27 12.86 15.97
N VAL A 12 8.33 12.08 16.48
CA VAL A 12 7.34 11.39 15.64
C VAL A 12 6.42 12.38 14.94
N ALA A 13 5.99 13.46 15.61
CA ALA A 13 5.21 14.52 15.00
C ALA A 13 5.96 15.23 13.86
N LYS A 14 7.26 15.46 14.00
CA LYS A 14 8.11 16.00 12.94
C LYS A 14 8.15 15.05 11.73
N ILE A 15 8.43 13.77 11.96
CA ILE A 15 8.46 12.73 10.91
C ILE A 15 7.12 12.68 10.17
N LEU A 16 6.00 12.68 10.89
CA LEU A 16 4.66 12.66 10.32
C LEU A 16 4.38 13.91 9.47
N SER A 17 4.75 15.09 9.95
CA SER A 17 4.55 16.36 9.23
C SER A 17 5.33 16.37 7.89
N GLU A 18 6.58 15.91 7.90
CA GLU A 18 7.40 15.80 6.70
C GLU A 18 6.85 14.76 5.72
N HIS A 19 6.43 13.59 6.23
CA HIS A 19 5.77 12.57 5.44
C HIS A 19 4.51 13.13 4.75
N ASP A 20 3.64 13.80 5.49
CA ASP A 20 2.37 14.31 4.95
C ASP A 20 2.57 15.35 3.86
N LYS A 21 3.52 16.26 4.06
CA LYS A 21 3.88 17.26 3.06
C LYS A 21 4.27 16.61 1.72
N ASN A 22 5.09 15.56 1.77
CA ASN A 22 5.58 14.88 0.58
C ASN A 22 4.50 13.98 -0.04
N TYR A 23 3.75 13.27 0.80
CA TYR A 23 2.67 12.42 0.34
C TYR A 23 1.59 13.19 -0.43
N LYS A 24 1.21 14.36 0.07
CA LYS A 24 0.21 15.25 -0.54
C LYS A 24 0.71 15.93 -1.82
N SER A 25 2.02 16.04 -2.03
CA SER A 25 2.59 16.67 -3.24
C SER A 25 2.29 15.88 -4.52
N VAL A 26 1.87 14.61 -4.42
CA VAL A 26 1.50 13.77 -5.56
C VAL A 26 -0.01 13.58 -5.60
N ASN A 27 -0.66 14.27 -6.54
CA ASN A 27 -2.10 14.13 -6.78
C ASN A 27 -2.36 13.03 -7.84
N LEU A 28 -3.38 12.21 -7.60
CA LEU A 28 -3.82 11.17 -8.53
C LEU A 28 -4.58 11.72 -9.75
N GLY A 29 -5.11 12.93 -9.65
CA GLY A 29 -6.05 13.48 -10.62
C GLY A 29 -7.51 13.09 -10.34
N GLU A 30 -8.41 14.02 -10.59
CA GLU A 30 -9.84 13.85 -10.28
C GLU A 30 -10.47 12.69 -11.04
N ASP A 31 -10.15 12.54 -12.33
CA ASP A 31 -10.72 11.48 -13.18
C ASP A 31 -10.35 10.07 -12.67
N VAL A 32 -9.08 9.89 -12.26
CA VAL A 32 -8.59 8.62 -11.70
C VAL A 32 -9.35 8.29 -10.42
N ILE A 33 -9.52 9.27 -9.54
CA ILE A 33 -10.20 9.10 -8.27
C ILE A 33 -11.68 8.82 -8.47
N ARG A 34 -12.33 9.56 -9.37
CA ARG A 34 -13.73 9.36 -9.74
C ARG A 34 -13.97 7.94 -10.24
N GLU A 35 -13.12 7.42 -11.14
CA GLU A 35 -13.22 6.06 -11.64
C GLU A 35 -13.00 5.03 -10.53
N MET A 36 -11.99 5.22 -9.67
CA MET A 36 -11.73 4.31 -8.55
C MET A 36 -12.92 4.25 -7.59
N ILE A 37 -13.51 5.37 -7.23
CA ILE A 37 -14.71 5.44 -6.38
C ILE A 37 -15.88 4.72 -7.07
N MET A 38 -16.14 5.04 -8.33
CA MET A 38 -17.24 4.47 -9.10
C MET A 38 -17.12 2.94 -9.23
N CYS A 39 -15.94 2.44 -9.61
CA CYS A 39 -15.70 1.01 -9.70
C CYS A 39 -15.84 0.30 -8.34
N SER A 40 -15.45 0.96 -7.26
CA SER A 40 -15.66 0.47 -5.89
C SER A 40 -17.14 0.27 -5.58
N PHE A 41 -18.01 1.23 -5.95
CA PHE A 41 -19.45 1.12 -5.74
C PHE A 41 -20.11 0.05 -6.61
N LEU A 42 -19.77 0.01 -7.88
CA LEU A 42 -20.37 -0.91 -8.83
C LEU A 42 -19.83 -2.35 -8.71
N GLY A 43 -18.76 -2.54 -7.95
CA GLY A 43 -18.05 -3.82 -7.89
C GLY A 43 -17.43 -4.22 -9.23
N SER A 44 -17.19 -3.23 -10.11
CA SER A 44 -16.57 -3.43 -11.42
C SER A 44 -15.04 -3.27 -11.33
N PRO A 45 -14.27 -3.91 -12.21
CA PRO A 45 -12.83 -3.74 -12.24
C PRO A 45 -12.47 -2.31 -12.68
N VAL A 46 -11.41 -1.75 -12.06
CA VAL A 46 -10.83 -0.47 -12.49
C VAL A 46 -10.13 -0.67 -13.83
N ASN A 47 -10.27 0.28 -14.74
CA ASN A 47 -9.56 0.26 -16.01
C ASN A 47 -8.03 0.12 -15.78
N SER A 48 -7.38 -0.70 -16.58
CA SER A 48 -5.94 -0.98 -16.43
C SER A 48 -5.07 0.29 -16.52
N LYS A 49 -5.44 1.25 -17.36
CA LYS A 49 -4.74 2.54 -17.48
C LYS A 49 -4.86 3.34 -16.18
N THR A 50 -6.05 3.42 -15.59
CA THR A 50 -6.32 4.09 -14.32
C THR A 50 -5.60 3.40 -13.17
N ALA A 51 -5.67 2.07 -13.10
CA ALA A 51 -4.94 1.29 -12.10
C ALA A 51 -3.42 1.52 -12.19
N MET A 52 -2.86 1.54 -13.39
CA MET A 52 -1.45 1.80 -13.61
C MET A 52 -1.07 3.25 -13.23
N THR A 53 -1.93 4.23 -13.52
CA THR A 53 -1.70 5.62 -13.14
C THR A 53 -1.70 5.79 -11.63
N ALA A 54 -2.66 5.17 -10.93
CA ALA A 54 -2.72 5.15 -9.48
C ALA A 54 -1.48 4.49 -8.87
N TYR A 55 -1.08 3.34 -9.39
CA TYR A 55 0.10 2.62 -8.93
C TYR A 55 1.39 3.45 -9.10
N ARG A 56 1.60 4.07 -10.27
CA ARG A 56 2.75 4.96 -10.50
C ARG A 56 2.77 6.16 -9.55
N ALA A 57 1.62 6.74 -9.26
CA ALA A 57 1.52 7.83 -8.30
C ALA A 57 1.89 7.36 -6.87
N MET A 58 1.47 6.17 -6.47
CA MET A 58 1.87 5.57 -5.19
C MET A 58 3.37 5.33 -5.11
N LEU A 59 4.00 4.77 -6.16
CA LEU A 59 5.46 4.61 -6.21
C LEU A 59 6.19 5.96 -6.10
N LYS A 60 5.69 6.98 -6.80
CA LYS A 60 6.26 8.33 -6.70
C LYS A 60 6.14 8.91 -5.28
N ARG A 61 5.05 8.64 -4.57
CA ARG A 61 4.90 9.01 -3.16
C ARG A 61 5.94 8.32 -2.28
N VAL A 62 6.15 7.02 -2.48
CA VAL A 62 7.16 6.25 -1.74
C VAL A 62 8.54 6.85 -1.96
N ASP A 63 8.91 7.15 -3.20
CA ASP A 63 10.19 7.78 -3.55
C ASP A 63 10.37 9.14 -2.85
N LEU A 64 9.38 10.02 -2.95
CA LEU A 64 9.43 11.34 -2.31
C LEU A 64 9.52 11.25 -0.79
N VAL A 65 8.78 10.34 -0.16
CA VAL A 65 8.81 10.13 1.29
C VAL A 65 10.16 9.58 1.72
N ALA A 66 10.71 8.58 1.00
CA ALA A 66 12.02 8.02 1.28
C ALA A 66 13.13 9.08 1.19
N ASN A 67 13.12 9.88 0.12
CA ASN A 67 14.11 10.94 -0.11
C ASN A 67 14.05 12.10 0.89
N ASN A 68 13.06 12.14 1.78
CA ASN A 68 13.00 13.12 2.87
C ASN A 68 13.39 12.57 4.23
N PHE A 69 13.62 11.26 4.33
CA PHE A 69 14.05 10.63 5.58
C PHE A 69 15.58 10.66 5.71
N GLU A 70 16.12 11.25 6.78
CA GLU A 70 17.57 11.49 6.95
C GLU A 70 18.39 10.19 6.83
N HIS A 71 17.99 9.14 7.52
CA HIS A 71 18.69 7.86 7.46
C HIS A 71 18.72 7.23 6.06
N PHE A 72 17.76 7.53 5.20
CA PHE A 72 17.79 7.09 3.82
C PHE A 72 18.80 7.89 2.99
N LYS A 73 18.88 9.21 3.21
CA LYS A 73 19.84 10.10 2.52
C LYS A 73 21.29 9.77 2.89
N GLU A 74 21.55 9.25 4.10
CA GLU A 74 22.88 8.85 4.55
C GLU A 74 23.42 7.62 3.81
N LEU A 75 22.54 6.82 3.20
CA LEU A 75 22.93 5.66 2.41
C LEU A 75 23.53 6.07 1.07
N LYS A 76 24.47 5.25 0.53
CA LYS A 76 24.96 5.42 -0.82
C LYS A 76 23.80 5.36 -1.84
N LEU A 77 23.84 6.20 -2.88
CA LEU A 77 22.78 6.29 -3.90
C LEU A 77 22.40 4.92 -4.49
N LYS A 78 23.39 4.05 -4.74
CA LYS A 78 23.14 2.69 -5.22
C LYS A 78 22.30 1.87 -4.23
N THR A 79 22.61 1.96 -2.93
CA THR A 79 21.86 1.30 -1.86
C THR A 79 20.42 1.84 -1.79
N GLN A 80 20.24 3.16 -1.92
CA GLN A 80 18.91 3.78 -1.96
C GLN A 80 18.05 3.22 -3.11
N HIS A 81 18.62 3.11 -4.32
CA HIS A 81 17.91 2.54 -5.48
C HIS A 81 17.54 1.06 -5.27
N ILE A 82 18.45 0.28 -4.68
CA ILE A 82 18.17 -1.12 -4.36
C ILE A 82 16.99 -1.25 -3.39
N LEU A 83 16.98 -0.44 -2.32
CA LEU A 83 15.90 -0.43 -1.34
C LEU A 83 14.55 -0.06 -1.97
N LEU A 84 14.51 1.00 -2.79
CA LEU A 84 13.28 1.39 -3.48
C LEU A 84 12.81 0.29 -4.45
N LYS A 85 13.72 -0.32 -5.21
CA LYS A 85 13.40 -1.41 -6.14
C LYS A 85 12.72 -2.60 -5.43
N HIS A 86 13.25 -3.00 -4.27
CA HIS A 86 12.77 -4.22 -3.58
C HIS A 86 11.61 -3.96 -2.61
N ASN A 87 11.54 -2.77 -2.00
CA ASN A 87 10.64 -2.52 -0.87
C ASN A 87 9.43 -1.61 -1.19
N SER A 88 9.40 -0.93 -2.36
CA SER A 88 8.28 -0.04 -2.69
C SER A 88 6.94 -0.76 -2.74
N ASP A 89 6.88 -1.97 -3.28
CA ASP A 89 5.66 -2.78 -3.35
C ASP A 89 5.13 -3.17 -1.96
N LEU A 90 6.02 -3.40 -0.98
CA LEU A 90 5.65 -3.66 0.41
C LEU A 90 4.95 -2.43 1.01
N ILE A 91 5.52 -1.24 0.80
CA ILE A 91 4.97 0.02 1.31
C ILE A 91 3.63 0.34 0.66
N VAL A 92 3.52 0.20 -0.67
CA VAL A 92 2.25 0.37 -1.38
C VAL A 92 1.20 -0.62 -0.90
N SER A 93 1.59 -1.86 -0.61
CA SER A 93 0.68 -2.88 -0.07
C SER A 93 0.22 -2.59 1.35
N LEU A 94 1.11 -2.06 2.21
CA LEU A 94 0.76 -1.59 3.55
C LEU A 94 -0.26 -0.44 3.47
N GLN A 95 -0.01 0.55 2.63
CA GLN A 95 -0.90 1.68 2.43
C GLN A 95 -2.27 1.24 1.90
N GLY A 96 -2.29 0.29 0.94
CA GLY A 96 -3.51 -0.33 0.45
C GLY A 96 -4.27 -1.07 1.54
N ALA A 97 -3.62 -1.91 2.33
CA ALA A 97 -4.25 -2.64 3.42
C ALA A 97 -4.85 -1.71 4.49
N ASN A 98 -4.17 -0.61 4.81
CA ASN A 98 -4.70 0.40 5.72
C ASN A 98 -5.91 1.15 5.13
N PHE A 99 -5.87 1.46 3.84
CA PHE A 99 -6.98 2.09 3.13
C PHE A 99 -8.29 1.30 3.28
N PHE A 100 -8.22 -0.01 3.25
CA PHE A 100 -9.39 -0.89 3.29
C PHE A 100 -9.95 -1.18 4.69
N GLN A 101 -9.29 -0.72 5.74
CA GLN A 101 -9.82 -0.76 7.11
C GLN A 101 -10.79 0.39 7.44
N VAL A 102 -11.20 1.12 6.45
CA VAL A 102 -12.02 2.34 6.53
C VAL A 102 -13.40 2.11 7.15
N GLU A 103 -13.89 0.88 7.25
CA GLU A 103 -15.14 0.60 7.98
C GLU A 103 -15.19 1.19 9.39
N LYS A 104 -14.02 1.45 10.01
CA LYS A 104 -13.94 2.03 11.36
C LYS A 104 -13.80 3.55 11.42
N ASN A 105 -13.29 4.21 10.37
CA ASN A 105 -12.87 5.62 10.45
C ASN A 105 -13.47 6.56 9.39
N GLY A 106 -14.35 6.06 8.53
CA GLY A 106 -15.16 6.90 7.62
C GLY A 106 -14.45 7.46 6.40
N GLN A 107 -15.19 8.29 5.67
CA GLN A 107 -14.85 8.89 4.37
C GLN A 107 -13.52 9.66 4.36
N ASP A 108 -13.13 10.27 5.47
CA ASP A 108 -11.94 11.11 5.59
C ASP A 108 -10.64 10.38 5.27
N GLN A 109 -10.52 9.10 5.65
CA GLN A 109 -9.31 8.32 5.37
C GLN A 109 -9.20 7.89 3.92
N ILE A 110 -10.32 7.56 3.26
CA ILE A 110 -10.34 7.26 1.82
C ILE A 110 -9.82 8.46 1.06
N LEU A 111 -10.35 9.62 1.35
CA LEU A 111 -10.04 10.85 0.66
C LEU A 111 -8.60 11.28 0.87
N HIS A 112 -8.10 11.15 2.10
CA HIS A 112 -6.72 11.45 2.41
C HIS A 112 -5.75 10.48 1.73
N SER A 113 -6.06 9.19 1.70
CA SER A 113 -5.22 8.19 1.03
C SER A 113 -5.24 8.32 -0.49
N LEU A 114 -6.30 8.87 -1.06
CA LEU A 114 -6.38 9.22 -2.47
C LEU A 114 -5.70 10.57 -2.80
N GLY A 115 -5.24 11.32 -1.79
CA GLY A 115 -4.54 12.59 -1.97
C GLY A 115 -5.46 13.80 -2.12
N PHE A 116 -6.74 13.68 -1.71
CA PHE A 116 -7.62 14.84 -1.60
C PHE A 116 -7.31 15.63 -0.34
N GLU A 117 -6.90 16.87 -0.50
CA GLU A 117 -6.69 17.81 0.60
C GLU A 117 -7.97 18.56 0.95
N ASP A 118 -8.78 18.87 -0.03
CA ASP A 118 -10.04 19.57 0.15
C ASP A 118 -11.17 18.57 0.44
N ARG A 119 -11.54 18.50 1.73
CA ARG A 119 -12.67 17.67 2.18
C ARG A 119 -13.98 18.01 1.46
N ASN A 120 -14.20 19.29 1.16
CA ASN A 120 -15.44 19.71 0.52
C ASN A 120 -15.49 19.21 -0.94
N ALA A 121 -14.39 19.35 -1.69
CA ALA A 121 -14.30 18.84 -3.06
C ALA A 121 -14.50 17.32 -3.10
N ALA A 122 -13.88 16.61 -2.18
CA ALA A 122 -13.99 15.17 -2.08
C ALA A 122 -15.40 14.71 -1.67
N THR A 123 -16.02 15.35 -0.67
CA THR A 123 -17.41 15.07 -0.29
C THR A 123 -18.35 15.33 -1.46
N LYS A 124 -18.17 16.44 -2.16
CA LYS A 124 -18.96 16.76 -3.34
C LYS A 124 -18.84 15.69 -4.44
N LEU A 125 -17.63 15.22 -4.72
CA LEU A 125 -17.39 14.15 -5.69
C LEU A 125 -18.09 12.85 -5.30
N ILE A 126 -18.04 12.47 -4.02
CA ILE A 126 -18.75 11.29 -3.52
C ILE A 126 -20.25 11.44 -3.65
N GLU A 127 -20.81 12.60 -3.30
CA GLU A 127 -22.25 12.86 -3.44
C GLU A 127 -22.69 12.84 -4.92
N GLU A 128 -21.89 13.41 -5.84
CA GLU A 128 -22.14 13.32 -7.28
C GLU A 128 -22.16 11.85 -7.76
N VAL A 129 -21.21 11.03 -7.31
CA VAL A 129 -21.17 9.60 -7.67
C VAL A 129 -22.40 8.88 -7.09
N LYS A 130 -22.76 9.11 -5.82
CA LYS A 130 -23.94 8.51 -5.21
C LYS A 130 -25.21 8.87 -5.98
N GLN A 131 -25.40 10.14 -6.33
CA GLN A 131 -26.57 10.62 -7.07
C GLN A 131 -26.64 10.02 -8.48
N ASN A 132 -25.54 10.05 -9.24
CA ASN A 132 -25.49 9.55 -10.60
C ASN A 132 -25.76 8.05 -10.73
N TYR A 133 -25.43 7.27 -9.69
CA TYR A 133 -25.61 5.81 -9.66
C TYR A 133 -26.70 5.34 -8.70
N ASN A 134 -27.46 6.28 -8.11
CA ASN A 134 -28.59 6.00 -7.20
C ASN A 134 -28.16 5.12 -5.98
N ILE A 135 -26.96 5.38 -5.45
CA ILE A 135 -26.36 4.61 -4.35
C ILE A 135 -26.81 5.20 -3.02
N ASN A 136 -27.45 4.39 -2.18
CA ASN A 136 -27.87 4.83 -0.86
C ASN A 136 -26.72 4.78 0.17
N GLU A 137 -26.91 5.43 1.33
CA GLU A 137 -25.90 5.54 2.38
C GLU A 137 -25.50 4.18 2.98
N THR A 138 -26.44 3.22 3.02
CA THR A 138 -26.16 1.87 3.53
C THR A 138 -25.28 1.10 2.56
N GLU A 139 -25.54 1.20 1.26
CA GLU A 139 -24.71 0.62 0.21
C GLU A 139 -23.31 1.26 0.19
N TYR A 140 -23.22 2.58 0.39
CA TYR A 140 -21.97 3.30 0.52
C TYR A 140 -21.11 2.75 1.66
N LYS A 141 -21.69 2.54 2.82
CA LYS A 141 -21.00 1.96 4.00
C LYS A 141 -20.60 0.50 3.81
N ALA A 142 -21.30 -0.23 2.94
CA ALA A 142 -21.03 -1.63 2.63
C ALA A 142 -19.92 -1.84 1.58
N ILE A 143 -19.19 -0.79 1.17
CA ILE A 143 -18.03 -0.92 0.28
C ILE A 143 -16.99 -1.77 0.99
N SER A 144 -17.01 -3.07 0.68
CA SER A 144 -16.06 -4.01 1.24
C SER A 144 -14.78 -4.02 0.40
N TYR A 145 -13.67 -4.27 1.07
CA TYR A 145 -12.38 -4.54 0.46
C TYR A 145 -12.44 -5.48 -0.75
N LYS A 146 -13.29 -6.52 -0.68
CA LYS A 146 -13.49 -7.49 -1.76
C LYS A 146 -13.86 -6.86 -3.10
N LYS A 147 -14.62 -5.75 -3.10
CA LYS A 147 -15.03 -5.07 -4.32
C LYS A 147 -13.91 -4.26 -4.96
N PHE A 148 -13.01 -3.70 -4.17
CA PHE A 148 -11.94 -2.83 -4.66
C PHE A 148 -10.76 -3.61 -5.29
N ASN A 149 -10.49 -4.82 -4.81
CA ASN A 149 -9.41 -5.68 -5.30
C ASN A 149 -9.80 -6.59 -6.47
N THR A 150 -11.06 -6.57 -6.91
CA THR A 150 -11.48 -7.30 -8.12
C THR A 150 -11.00 -6.58 -9.39
N ILE A 151 -9.69 -6.42 -9.53
CA ILE A 151 -9.09 -6.30 -10.85
C ILE A 151 -9.22 -7.68 -11.47
N GLN A 152 -10.26 -7.85 -12.29
CA GLN A 152 -10.47 -8.95 -13.23
C GLN A 152 -9.85 -10.31 -12.84
N GLU A 153 -10.34 -10.96 -11.81
CA GLU A 153 -10.18 -12.40 -11.73
C GLU A 153 -11.55 -13.03 -11.46
N LYS A 154 -11.95 -13.94 -12.35
CA LYS A 154 -12.97 -14.91 -11.99
C LYS A 154 -12.59 -15.46 -10.62
N LYS A 155 -13.51 -15.39 -9.67
CA LYS A 155 -13.38 -16.01 -8.36
C LYS A 155 -13.07 -17.48 -8.52
N ASP A 156 -11.80 -17.81 -8.64
CA ASP A 156 -11.34 -19.09 -8.19
C ASP A 156 -11.20 -18.95 -6.67
N ASP A 157 -12.07 -19.56 -5.92
CA ASP A 157 -12.10 -19.56 -4.45
C ASP A 157 -10.92 -20.42 -3.95
N THR A 158 -9.72 -19.95 -4.26
CA THR A 158 -8.47 -20.64 -3.98
C THR A 158 -8.02 -20.35 -2.55
N ALA A 159 -7.32 -21.30 -1.95
CA ALA A 159 -6.70 -21.11 -0.63
C ALA A 159 -5.82 -19.84 -0.57
N ASP A 160 -5.19 -19.47 -1.71
CA ASP A 160 -4.41 -18.25 -1.84
C ASP A 160 -5.26 -16.96 -1.72
N GLU A 161 -6.54 -17.01 -2.11
CA GLU A 161 -7.44 -15.85 -2.04
C GLU A 161 -7.93 -15.62 -0.61
N GLN A 162 -8.34 -16.70 0.06
CA GLN A 162 -8.70 -16.65 1.47
C GLN A 162 -7.52 -16.20 2.34
N ARG A 163 -6.32 -16.70 2.01
CA ARG A 163 -5.08 -16.30 2.71
C ARG A 163 -4.75 -14.84 2.51
N TYR A 164 -4.89 -14.33 1.29
CA TYR A 164 -4.71 -12.93 0.96
C TYR A 164 -5.64 -12.02 1.77
N ASP A 165 -6.94 -12.32 1.80
CA ASP A 165 -7.94 -11.56 2.57
C ASP A 165 -7.62 -11.53 4.07
N GLN A 166 -7.19 -12.67 4.64
CA GLN A 166 -6.76 -12.77 6.03
C GLN A 166 -5.54 -11.89 6.33
N LEU A 167 -4.53 -11.91 5.44
CA LEU A 167 -3.32 -11.11 5.58
C LEU A 167 -3.64 -9.62 5.55
N VAL A 168 -4.44 -9.18 4.58
CA VAL A 168 -4.85 -7.78 4.47
C VAL A 168 -5.61 -7.32 5.72
N SER A 169 -6.55 -8.12 6.21
CA SER A 169 -7.32 -7.79 7.42
C SER A 169 -6.40 -7.67 8.63
N ARG A 170 -5.43 -8.58 8.79
CA ARG A 170 -4.48 -8.53 9.92
C ARG A 170 -3.54 -7.33 9.85
N VAL A 171 -2.98 -7.07 8.67
CA VAL A 171 -2.09 -5.91 8.45
C VAL A 171 -2.83 -4.62 8.74
N GLY A 172 -4.01 -4.44 8.17
CA GLY A 172 -4.80 -3.26 8.40
C GLY A 172 -5.18 -3.06 9.87
N ALA A 173 -5.58 -4.14 10.59
CA ALA A 173 -5.91 -4.07 12.01
C ALA A 173 -4.70 -3.68 12.88
N SER A 174 -3.50 -4.11 12.50
CA SER A 174 -2.29 -3.83 13.28
C SER A 174 -1.63 -2.49 12.91
N ALA A 175 -1.62 -2.11 11.63
CA ALA A 175 -1.05 -0.86 11.16
C ALA A 175 -1.99 0.33 11.30
N GLY A 176 -3.31 0.11 11.27
CA GLY A 176 -4.35 1.12 11.38
C GLY A 176 -4.62 1.64 12.81
N ILE A 177 -3.73 1.36 13.78
CA ILE A 177 -3.84 1.83 15.16
C ILE A 177 -3.82 3.35 15.21
N ASP A 178 -2.80 3.94 14.60
CA ASP A 178 -2.74 5.36 14.30
C ASP A 178 -1.82 5.64 13.09
N LYS A 179 -1.90 6.86 12.58
CA LYS A 179 -1.14 7.28 11.40
C LYS A 179 0.38 7.29 11.63
N CYS A 180 0.83 7.60 12.84
CA CYS A 180 2.25 7.60 13.17
C CYS A 180 2.83 6.18 13.11
N VAL A 181 2.08 5.19 13.61
CA VAL A 181 2.46 3.78 13.50
C VAL A 181 2.57 3.37 12.05
N LEU A 182 1.58 3.73 11.21
CA LEU A 182 1.60 3.43 9.78
C LEU A 182 2.83 4.02 9.06
N VAL A 183 3.14 5.29 9.36
CA VAL A 183 4.30 5.99 8.76
C VAL A 183 5.62 5.36 9.21
N LEU A 184 5.78 5.11 10.51
CA LEU A 184 6.99 4.47 11.04
C LEU A 184 7.17 3.05 10.52
N LEU A 185 6.07 2.29 10.39
CA LEU A 185 6.10 0.96 9.79
C LEU A 185 6.50 1.02 8.29
N SER A 186 6.04 2.04 7.55
CA SER A 186 6.46 2.26 6.15
C SER A 186 7.98 2.48 6.05
N TYR A 187 8.58 3.24 6.98
CA TYR A 187 10.03 3.39 7.03
C TYR A 187 10.75 2.10 7.46
N ALA A 188 10.20 1.34 8.41
CA ALA A 188 10.76 0.04 8.78
C ALA A 188 10.78 -0.95 7.60
N LEU A 189 9.75 -0.90 6.74
CA LEU A 189 9.69 -1.66 5.49
C LEU A 189 10.69 -1.16 4.45
N LEU A 190 10.86 0.17 4.34
CA LEU A 190 11.82 0.76 3.41
C LEU A 190 13.24 0.21 3.65
N PHE A 191 13.62 0.03 4.91
CA PHE A 191 14.92 -0.53 5.31
C PHE A 191 14.90 -2.06 5.50
N SER A 192 13.95 -2.79 4.91
CA SER A 192 13.98 -4.24 4.93
C SER A 192 15.09 -4.78 4.03
N SER A 193 15.90 -5.72 4.54
CA SER A 193 17.02 -6.32 3.83
C SER A 193 16.81 -7.79 3.46
N ASP A 194 15.54 -8.27 3.50
CA ASP A 194 15.22 -9.67 3.23
C ASP A 194 15.14 -9.97 1.72
N PHE A 195 16.11 -9.52 0.97
CA PHE A 195 16.26 -9.79 -0.45
C PHE A 195 17.75 -10.01 -0.77
N GLU A 196 18.01 -10.78 -1.81
CA GLU A 196 19.33 -10.94 -2.38
C GLU A 196 19.49 -9.99 -3.55
N ASP A 197 20.53 -9.16 -3.56
CA ASP A 197 20.90 -8.30 -4.67
C ASP A 197 22.44 -8.27 -4.76
N GLU A 198 22.97 -8.74 -5.89
CA GLU A 198 24.42 -8.85 -6.15
C GLU A 198 25.17 -7.52 -6.06
N PHE A 199 24.45 -6.41 -6.16
CA PHE A 199 25.01 -5.07 -6.08
C PHE A 199 25.01 -4.49 -4.67
N LEU A 200 24.42 -5.18 -3.70
CA LEU A 200 24.41 -4.74 -2.30
C LEU A 200 25.69 -5.15 -1.59
N THR A 201 26.48 -4.16 -1.18
CA THR A 201 27.72 -4.39 -0.45
C THR A 201 27.46 -4.69 1.02
N GLU A 202 28.41 -5.35 1.69
CA GLU A 202 28.34 -5.60 3.15
C GLU A 202 28.20 -4.30 3.95
N GLU A 203 28.87 -3.23 3.55
CA GLU A 203 28.72 -1.90 4.17
C GLU A 203 27.30 -1.34 3.97
N GLY A 204 26.73 -1.50 2.76
CA GLY A 204 25.37 -1.14 2.46
C GLY A 204 24.35 -1.89 3.31
N MET A 205 24.56 -3.22 3.47
CA MET A 205 23.73 -4.06 4.32
C MET A 205 23.75 -3.58 5.78
N LYS A 206 24.94 -3.37 6.35
CA LYS A 206 25.10 -2.83 7.71
C LYS A 206 24.42 -1.45 7.89
N GLY A 207 24.49 -0.60 6.87
CA GLY A 207 23.80 0.69 6.86
C GLY A 207 22.29 0.54 6.91
N ILE A 208 21.74 -0.36 6.10
CA ILE A 208 20.30 -0.67 6.07
C ILE A 208 19.83 -1.21 7.42
N GLU A 209 20.49 -2.21 7.95
CA GLU A 209 20.14 -2.83 9.24
C GLU A 209 20.16 -1.82 10.39
N ARG A 210 21.18 -0.94 10.43
CA ARG A 210 21.25 0.13 11.43
C ARG A 210 20.06 1.08 11.31
N SER A 211 19.72 1.50 10.11
CA SER A 211 18.59 2.41 9.85
C SER A 211 17.26 1.76 10.24
N GLN A 212 17.08 0.48 9.91
CA GLN A 212 15.88 -0.28 10.29
C GLN A 212 15.74 -0.40 11.81
N GLN A 213 16.82 -0.74 12.51
CA GLN A 213 16.84 -0.85 13.97
C GLN A 213 16.48 0.50 14.64
N GLN A 214 16.98 1.61 14.12
CA GLN A 214 16.65 2.95 14.62
C GLN A 214 15.16 3.26 14.45
N VAL A 215 14.58 2.98 13.29
CA VAL A 215 13.14 3.18 13.05
C VAL A 215 12.28 2.31 13.97
N ILE A 216 12.64 1.02 14.11
CA ILE A 216 11.95 0.09 15.00
C ILE A 216 12.03 0.57 16.46
N ALA A 217 13.19 1.08 16.90
CA ALA A 217 13.35 1.62 18.26
C ALA A 217 12.49 2.90 18.48
N ILE A 218 12.34 3.76 17.46
CA ILE A 218 11.43 4.91 17.53
C ILE A 218 9.98 4.44 17.63
N LEU A 219 9.58 3.46 16.81
CA LEU A 219 8.24 2.87 16.79
C LEU A 219 7.89 2.23 18.14
N GLU A 220 8.79 1.42 18.69
CA GLU A 220 8.65 0.82 20.02
C GLU A 220 8.45 1.88 21.07
N ARG A 221 9.36 2.85 21.15
CA ARG A 221 9.30 3.95 22.12
C ARG A 221 8.00 4.74 22.00
N TYR A 222 7.53 4.99 20.78
CA TYR A 222 6.27 5.69 20.55
C TYR A 222 5.08 4.91 21.08
N ILE A 223 4.98 3.62 20.80
CA ILE A 223 3.90 2.76 21.27
C ILE A 223 3.90 2.70 22.81
N TYR A 224 5.07 2.51 23.44
CA TYR A 224 5.20 2.48 24.91
C TYR A 224 5.02 3.86 25.56
N THR A 225 5.06 4.93 24.79
CA THR A 225 4.72 6.29 25.27
C THR A 225 3.22 6.49 25.39
N LEU A 226 2.46 5.96 24.41
CA LEU A 226 1.00 6.11 24.35
C LEU A 226 0.26 5.05 25.17
N TYR A 227 0.77 3.84 25.21
CA TYR A 227 0.15 2.70 25.86
C TYR A 227 1.05 2.16 26.97
N SER A 228 0.49 1.44 27.93
CA SER A 228 1.25 0.90 29.06
C SER A 228 1.21 -0.63 29.12
N GLY A 229 2.28 -1.20 29.67
CA GLY A 229 2.39 -2.60 30.05
C GLY A 229 2.06 -3.58 28.92
N GLN A 230 1.16 -4.52 29.22
CA GLN A 230 0.79 -5.59 28.28
C GLN A 230 0.12 -5.08 26.99
N VAL A 231 -0.59 -3.96 27.04
CA VAL A 231 -1.24 -3.38 25.86
C VAL A 231 -0.18 -2.92 24.86
N ALA A 232 0.82 -2.15 25.32
CA ALA A 232 1.93 -1.71 24.46
C ALA A 232 2.69 -2.88 23.84
N SER A 233 3.02 -3.89 24.65
CA SER A 233 3.73 -5.10 24.17
C SER A 233 2.92 -5.86 23.13
N LYS A 234 1.62 -6.05 23.35
CA LYS A 234 0.73 -6.73 22.39
C LYS A 234 0.64 -5.96 21.07
N LEU A 235 0.48 -4.64 21.13
CA LEU A 235 0.42 -3.77 19.96
C LEU A 235 1.75 -3.80 19.18
N PHE A 236 2.88 -3.63 19.86
CA PHE A 236 4.19 -3.64 19.21
C PHE A 236 4.48 -4.98 18.54
N ASN A 237 4.21 -6.11 19.21
CA ASN A 237 4.33 -7.44 18.60
C ASN A 237 3.41 -7.63 17.39
N GLY A 238 2.19 -7.06 17.43
CA GLY A 238 1.27 -7.07 16.30
C GLY A 238 1.84 -6.31 15.11
N VAL A 239 2.39 -5.12 15.35
CA VAL A 239 3.03 -4.29 14.31
C VAL A 239 4.25 -4.97 13.70
N LEU A 240 5.13 -5.58 14.51
CA LEU A 240 6.28 -6.34 13.99
C LEU A 240 5.84 -7.53 13.13
N ARG A 241 4.74 -8.20 13.50
CA ARG A 241 4.20 -9.31 12.70
C ARG A 241 3.73 -8.84 11.31
N CYS A 242 3.30 -7.58 11.18
CA CYS A 242 2.93 -7.01 9.88
C CYS A 242 4.07 -7.06 8.87
N LEU A 243 5.33 -7.00 9.29
CA LEU A 243 6.48 -7.09 8.38
C LEU A 243 6.49 -8.45 7.65
N ALA A 244 6.24 -9.54 8.37
CA ALA A 244 6.15 -10.88 7.78
C ALA A 244 4.87 -11.06 6.94
N ASP A 245 3.73 -10.59 7.46
CA ASP A 245 2.43 -10.69 6.77
C ASP A 245 2.44 -9.93 5.43
N LEU A 246 3.09 -8.76 5.37
CA LEU A 246 3.23 -7.99 4.14
C LEU A 246 4.11 -8.68 3.09
N ARG A 247 5.19 -9.34 3.51
CA ARG A 247 6.02 -10.12 2.57
C ARG A 247 5.25 -11.27 1.96
N GLU A 248 4.50 -12.03 2.79
CA GLU A 248 3.64 -13.10 2.29
C GLU A 248 2.57 -12.56 1.33
N LEU A 249 1.96 -11.42 1.66
CA LEU A 249 0.97 -10.75 0.81
C LEU A 249 1.56 -10.32 -0.53
N CYS A 250 2.76 -9.76 -0.54
CA CYS A 250 3.44 -9.38 -1.78
C CYS A 250 3.85 -10.61 -2.60
N ALA A 251 4.27 -11.71 -1.98
CA ALA A 251 4.57 -12.96 -2.67
C ALA A 251 3.33 -13.54 -3.38
N ILE A 252 2.16 -13.51 -2.73
CA ILE A 252 0.89 -13.90 -3.35
C ILE A 252 0.56 -13.01 -4.55
N LYS A 253 0.72 -11.67 -4.41
CA LYS A 253 0.50 -10.72 -5.53
C LYS A 253 1.43 -11.00 -6.72
N GLN A 254 2.70 -11.23 -6.44
CA GLN A 254 3.69 -11.51 -7.48
C GLN A 254 3.38 -12.82 -8.22
N LYS A 255 3.02 -13.89 -7.48
CA LYS A 255 2.59 -15.16 -8.06
C LYS A 255 1.38 -14.97 -8.99
N ARG A 256 0.38 -14.18 -8.58
CA ARG A 256 -0.81 -13.87 -9.39
C ARG A 256 -0.42 -13.13 -10.67
N ARG A 257 0.44 -12.11 -10.58
CA ARG A 257 0.92 -11.35 -11.75
C ARG A 257 1.60 -12.27 -12.78
N LEU A 258 2.51 -13.14 -12.32
CA LEU A 258 3.19 -14.10 -13.21
C LEU A 258 2.24 -15.08 -13.88
N LEU A 259 1.20 -15.52 -13.19
CA LEU A 259 0.18 -16.40 -13.77
C LEU A 259 -0.67 -15.67 -14.83
N GLN A 260 -0.98 -14.39 -14.61
CA GLN A 260 -1.70 -13.57 -15.60
C GLN A 260 -0.86 -13.32 -16.85
N GLU A 261 0.41 -12.96 -16.70
CA GLU A 261 1.33 -12.75 -17.81
C GLU A 261 1.46 -14.02 -18.67
N ARG A 262 1.56 -15.20 -18.05
CA ARG A 262 1.57 -16.48 -18.76
C ARG A 262 0.28 -16.75 -19.53
N LYS A 263 -0.90 -16.45 -18.95
CA LYS A 263 -2.18 -16.64 -19.64
C LYS A 263 -2.30 -15.75 -20.88
N VAL A 264 -1.84 -14.49 -20.80
CA VAL A 264 -1.84 -13.55 -21.93
C VAL A 264 -0.94 -14.06 -23.04
N THR A 265 0.27 -14.50 -22.74
CA THR A 265 1.23 -15.03 -23.73
C THR A 265 0.70 -16.30 -24.43
N PHE A 266 0.02 -17.17 -23.68
CA PHE A 266 -0.61 -18.38 -24.26
C PHE A 266 -1.79 -18.03 -25.18
N SER A 267 -2.61 -17.04 -24.83
CA SER A 267 -3.75 -16.62 -25.68
C SER A 267 -3.28 -15.92 -26.95
N GLU A 268 -2.21 -15.14 -26.90
CA GLU A 268 -1.60 -14.52 -28.09
C GLU A 268 -0.97 -15.56 -29.02
N SER A 269 -0.31 -16.57 -28.45
CA SER A 269 0.28 -17.68 -29.24
C SER A 269 -0.78 -18.58 -29.88
N ALA A 270 -1.94 -18.76 -29.24
CA ALA A 270 -3.04 -19.54 -29.79
C ALA A 270 -3.74 -18.82 -30.95
N ASN A 271 -3.85 -17.49 -30.89
CA ASN A 271 -4.44 -16.69 -31.98
C ASN A 271 -3.54 -16.54 -33.22
N THR A 272 -2.24 -16.81 -33.08
CA THR A 272 -1.29 -16.78 -34.20
C THR A 272 -1.22 -18.13 -34.98
N LEU A 273 -1.94 -19.16 -34.49
CA LEU A 273 -1.99 -20.51 -35.10
C LEU A 273 -3.30 -20.81 -35.84
N GLU A 274 -4.07 -19.81 -36.31
CA GLU A 274 -5.15 -20.08 -37.26
C GLU A 274 -4.54 -20.57 -38.59
N PRO A 275 -4.94 -21.77 -39.06
CA PRO A 275 -4.43 -22.27 -40.31
C PRO A 275 -4.97 -21.43 -41.45
N SER A 276 -4.06 -20.91 -42.27
CA SER A 276 -4.41 -20.37 -43.60
C SER A 276 -5.21 -21.43 -44.36
N GLU A 277 -6.51 -21.19 -44.55
CA GLU A 277 -7.33 -21.96 -45.44
C GLU A 277 -6.69 -21.87 -46.85
N THR A 278 -5.99 -22.93 -47.22
CA THR A 278 -5.59 -23.17 -48.60
C THR A 278 -6.86 -23.46 -49.39
N ASN A 279 -7.37 -22.47 -50.11
CA ASN A 279 -8.35 -22.65 -51.18
C ASN A 279 -7.73 -23.54 -52.24
N ILE A 280 -8.03 -24.83 -52.17
CA ILE A 280 -7.85 -25.75 -53.30
C ILE A 280 -9.10 -25.65 -54.15
N THR A 281 -9.02 -24.84 -55.23
CA THR A 281 -9.98 -24.85 -56.32
C THR A 281 -9.67 -26.05 -57.23
N LEU A 282 -10.61 -26.98 -57.32
CA LEU A 282 -10.66 -28.01 -58.37
C LEU A 282 -11.38 -27.46 -59.61
#